data_e9a4ec1514b21dbab50fdb9aa5da42f2
#
_entry.id   e9a4ec1514b21dbab50fdb9aa5da42f2
#
_cell.length_a   1.000
_cell.length_b   1.000
_cell.length_c   1.000
_cell.angle_alpha   90.00
_cell.angle_beta   90.00
_cell.angle_gamma   90.00
#
_symmetry.space_group_name_H-M   'P 1'
#
loop_
_entity.id
_entity.type
_entity.pdbx_description
1 polymer ?
#
loop_
_entity_poly.entity_id
_entity_poly.type
_entity_poly.pdbx_seq_one_letter_code
_entity_poly.pdbx_strand_id
1 'polypeptide(L)'
;TYYISMNLQHDAFKEAKVRKALALAIDRDYIANTIMQGTYSAASNLVGPGIVDENGYFYDNANGGSPYIADDYEANLAEAKKLLEEAGYPNGEGYPTIEYSTNDAGYHVPLAEYLQQAWGDLGITLTINKMEWSSFTPARRAGEYDVARNGWVMDYNDPSNMVELFCTDNGNNDGKYSNPDFDAAIEGSKVADAAEHFAQLHKAEDILMEDMGCIPVAYYNDFWLQSPALKGTWHSPYGYWYLQYGYIEG
;
A
#
# COMPACT_ATOMS: atom_id res chain seq x y z
N THR A 1 -2.02 1.81 -5.83
CA THR A 1 -1.91 0.79 -4.79
C THR A 1 -2.88 1.07 -3.66
N TYR A 2 -3.63 0.04 -3.24
CA TYR A 2 -4.35 0.01 -1.98
C TYR A 2 -3.38 -0.40 -0.88
N TYR A 3 -3.29 0.38 0.18
CA TYR A 3 -2.44 0.09 1.32
C TYR A 3 -3.14 0.43 2.63
N ILE A 4 -2.65 -0.13 3.73
CA ILE A 4 -3.07 0.21 5.08
C ILE A 4 -2.09 1.24 5.64
N SER A 5 -2.63 2.33 6.14
CA SER A 5 -1.89 3.38 6.84
C SER A 5 -1.98 3.15 8.34
N MET A 6 -0.84 3.05 9.00
CA MET A 6 -0.73 3.03 10.46
C MET A 6 -0.35 4.43 10.93
N ASN A 7 -0.94 4.91 12.01
CA ASN A 7 -0.53 6.16 12.62
C ASN A 7 0.76 5.93 13.44
N LEU A 8 1.92 6.22 12.84
CA LEU A 8 3.22 5.94 13.45
C LEU A 8 3.56 6.84 14.65
N GLN A 9 2.71 7.80 14.99
CA GLN A 9 2.80 8.54 16.24
C GLN A 9 2.17 7.78 17.42
N HIS A 10 1.34 6.76 17.13
CA HIS A 10 0.75 5.91 18.14
C HIS A 10 1.77 4.88 18.65
N ASP A 11 1.84 4.67 19.97
CA ASP A 11 2.84 3.77 20.59
C ASP A 11 2.80 2.33 20.07
N ALA A 12 1.61 1.85 19.69
CA ALA A 12 1.42 0.52 19.11
C ALA A 12 2.26 0.26 17.84
N PHE A 13 2.63 1.31 17.09
CA PHE A 13 3.28 1.17 15.79
C PHE A 13 4.71 1.74 15.74
N LYS A 14 5.31 2.09 16.87
CA LYS A 14 6.67 2.64 16.91
C LYS A 14 7.73 1.66 16.44
N GLU A 15 7.58 0.38 16.77
CA GLU A 15 8.54 -0.64 16.41
C GLU A 15 8.28 -1.21 15.01
N ALA A 16 9.28 -1.17 14.13
CA ALA A 16 9.20 -1.74 12.78
C ALA A 16 8.86 -3.24 12.79
N LYS A 17 9.34 -4.00 13.78
CA LYS A 17 9.03 -5.43 13.92
C LYS A 17 7.53 -5.69 14.07
N VAL A 18 6.84 -4.86 14.85
CA VAL A 18 5.37 -4.94 15.00
C VAL A 18 4.69 -4.66 13.68
N ARG A 19 5.08 -3.59 12.98
CA ARG A 19 4.50 -3.23 11.68
C ARG A 19 4.71 -4.33 10.63
N LYS A 20 5.92 -4.90 10.59
CA LYS A 20 6.24 -6.07 9.75
C LYS A 20 5.39 -7.30 10.12
N ALA A 21 5.22 -7.58 11.40
CA ALA A 21 4.37 -8.69 11.85
C ALA A 21 2.92 -8.52 11.36
N LEU A 22 2.35 -7.33 11.52
CA LEU A 22 1.01 -7.02 11.01
C LEU A 22 0.92 -7.17 9.48
N ALA A 23 1.95 -6.75 8.75
CA ALA A 23 1.99 -6.87 7.30
C ALA A 23 2.11 -8.32 6.82
N LEU A 24 2.94 -9.12 7.48
CA LEU A 24 3.18 -10.53 7.12
C LEU A 24 1.99 -11.45 7.47
N ALA A 25 1.16 -11.08 8.44
CA ALA A 25 -0.03 -11.83 8.84
C ALA A 25 -1.21 -11.68 7.87
N ILE A 26 -1.07 -10.97 6.76
CA ILE A 26 -2.13 -10.74 5.78
C ILE A 26 -1.92 -11.63 4.56
N ASP A 27 -2.88 -12.52 4.30
CA ASP A 27 -2.95 -13.29 3.05
C ASP A 27 -3.50 -12.40 1.93
N ARG A 28 -2.59 -11.89 1.11
CA ARG A 28 -2.92 -10.95 0.01
C ARG A 28 -3.62 -11.62 -1.14
N ASP A 29 -3.32 -12.89 -1.39
CA ASP A 29 -3.99 -13.67 -2.43
C ASP A 29 -5.44 -13.95 -2.04
N TYR A 30 -5.70 -14.31 -0.79
CA TYR A 30 -7.07 -14.44 -0.30
C TYR A 30 -7.84 -13.11 -0.40
N ILE A 31 -7.21 -11.99 -0.05
CA ILE A 31 -7.82 -10.67 -0.20
C ILE A 31 -8.15 -10.38 -1.66
N ALA A 32 -7.18 -10.52 -2.57
CA ALA A 32 -7.36 -10.22 -3.97
C ALA A 32 -8.40 -11.12 -4.65
N ASN A 33 -8.33 -12.43 -4.41
CA ASN A 33 -9.14 -13.41 -5.12
C ASN A 33 -10.53 -13.59 -4.48
N THR A 34 -10.65 -13.52 -3.15
CA THR A 34 -11.89 -13.81 -2.44
C THR A 34 -12.62 -12.53 -2.03
N ILE A 35 -11.97 -11.62 -1.33
CA ILE A 35 -12.62 -10.40 -0.82
C ILE A 35 -12.86 -9.41 -1.97
N MET A 36 -11.85 -9.20 -2.81
CA MET A 36 -11.90 -8.29 -3.95
C MET A 36 -12.35 -8.99 -5.25
N GLN A 37 -12.71 -10.28 -5.18
CA GLN A 37 -13.30 -11.07 -6.26
C GLN A 37 -12.47 -11.08 -7.56
N GLY A 38 -11.15 -11.08 -7.46
CA GLY A 38 -10.23 -11.05 -8.60
C GLY A 38 -10.18 -9.72 -9.36
N THR A 39 -10.80 -8.66 -8.82
CA THR A 39 -10.77 -7.33 -9.45
C THR A 39 -9.49 -6.56 -9.16
N TYR A 40 -8.66 -7.02 -8.23
CA TYR A 40 -7.36 -6.45 -7.87
C TYR A 40 -6.31 -7.55 -7.80
N SER A 41 -5.04 -7.17 -7.83
CA SER A 41 -3.91 -8.09 -7.71
C SER A 41 -3.24 -7.92 -6.35
N ALA A 42 -2.71 -9.00 -5.78
CA ALA A 42 -1.96 -8.97 -4.53
C ALA A 42 -0.75 -8.03 -4.62
N ALA A 43 -0.51 -7.22 -3.60
CA ALA A 43 0.60 -6.26 -3.60
C ALA A 43 1.69 -6.66 -2.60
N SER A 44 2.90 -6.91 -3.12
CA SER A 44 4.11 -7.16 -2.33
C SER A 44 4.99 -5.93 -2.13
N ASN A 45 4.83 -4.92 -3.01
CA ASN A 45 5.59 -3.69 -3.07
C ASN A 45 4.63 -2.49 -2.99
N LEU A 46 5.14 -1.31 -2.69
CA LEU A 46 4.33 -0.09 -2.72
C LEU A 46 4.08 0.37 -4.16
N VAL A 47 5.13 0.45 -4.98
CA VAL A 47 5.00 0.78 -6.40
C VAL A 47 4.59 -0.47 -7.16
N GLY A 48 3.46 -0.41 -7.86
CA GLY A 48 2.89 -1.54 -8.60
C GLY A 48 3.52 -1.76 -9.98
N PRO A 49 3.16 -2.88 -10.63
CA PRO A 49 3.61 -3.19 -11.98
C PRO A 49 3.24 -2.13 -13.02
N GLY A 50 4.06 -2.02 -14.08
CA GLY A 50 3.79 -1.16 -15.23
C GLY A 50 4.32 0.28 -15.11
N ILE A 51 4.89 0.66 -13.97
CA ILE A 51 5.57 1.95 -13.78
C ILE A 51 6.98 1.85 -14.35
N VAL A 52 7.38 2.87 -15.13
CA VAL A 52 8.68 2.87 -15.81
C VAL A 52 9.87 2.93 -14.85
N ASP A 53 10.97 2.40 -15.32
CA ASP A 53 12.31 2.49 -14.75
C ASP A 53 13.31 2.68 -15.90
N GLU A 54 14.55 2.98 -15.62
CA GLU A 54 15.61 3.06 -16.62
C GLU A 54 15.77 1.76 -17.42
N ASN A 55 15.64 0.60 -16.77
CA ASN A 55 15.87 -0.73 -17.33
C ASN A 55 14.59 -1.56 -17.52
N GLY A 56 13.44 -0.92 -17.68
CA GLY A 56 12.17 -1.60 -17.87
C GLY A 56 11.07 -1.11 -16.94
N TYR A 57 10.72 -1.91 -15.94
CA TYR A 57 9.71 -1.54 -14.97
C TYR A 57 10.28 -1.50 -13.55
N PHE A 58 9.90 -0.48 -12.80
CA PHE A 58 10.36 -0.25 -11.44
C PHE A 58 10.07 -1.44 -10.52
N TYR A 59 8.86 -2.00 -10.60
CA TYR A 59 8.48 -3.17 -9.82
C TYR A 59 9.42 -4.36 -10.01
N ASP A 60 9.84 -4.62 -11.26
CA ASP A 60 10.67 -5.78 -11.60
C ASP A 60 12.12 -5.65 -11.09
N ASN A 61 12.58 -4.42 -10.88
CA ASN A 61 13.94 -4.10 -10.43
C ASN A 61 14.01 -3.78 -8.92
N ALA A 62 12.88 -3.54 -8.26
CA ALA A 62 12.81 -3.23 -6.85
C ALA A 62 13.37 -4.38 -5.98
N ASN A 63 14.03 -4.03 -4.86
CA ASN A 63 14.62 -4.99 -3.91
C ASN A 63 15.48 -6.08 -4.62
N GLY A 64 16.24 -5.67 -5.62
CA GLY A 64 17.07 -6.59 -6.40
C GLY A 64 16.29 -7.63 -7.21
N GLY A 65 15.07 -7.32 -7.60
CA GLY A 65 14.17 -8.19 -8.37
C GLY A 65 13.40 -9.21 -7.52
N SER A 66 13.30 -8.97 -6.22
CA SER A 66 12.54 -9.82 -5.31
C SER A 66 11.41 -9.03 -4.64
N PRO A 67 10.24 -9.63 -4.39
CA PRO A 67 9.19 -8.96 -3.65
C PRO A 67 9.62 -8.65 -2.21
N TYR A 68 9.19 -7.51 -1.65
CA TYR A 68 9.44 -7.19 -0.23
C TYR A 68 8.65 -8.10 0.71
N ILE A 69 7.50 -8.59 0.27
CA ILE A 69 6.69 -9.56 0.99
C ILE A 69 6.57 -10.79 0.11
N ALA A 70 7.13 -11.90 0.56
CA ALA A 70 7.13 -13.15 -0.20
C ALA A 70 5.71 -13.72 -0.37
N ASP A 71 5.51 -14.43 -1.46
CA ASP A 71 4.26 -15.14 -1.77
C ASP A 71 4.28 -16.55 -1.11
N ASP A 72 4.40 -16.56 0.22
CA ASP A 72 4.32 -17.76 1.05
C ASP A 72 3.67 -17.37 2.38
N TYR A 73 2.35 -17.40 2.40
CA TYR A 73 1.57 -16.95 3.55
C TYR A 73 1.92 -17.70 4.84
N GLU A 74 2.12 -19.03 4.77
CA GLU A 74 2.44 -19.82 5.97
C GLU A 74 3.80 -19.43 6.56
N ALA A 75 4.81 -19.25 5.71
CA ALA A 75 6.12 -18.77 6.15
C ALA A 75 6.03 -17.34 6.70
N ASN A 76 5.29 -16.47 6.03
CA ASN A 76 5.05 -15.10 6.48
C ASN A 76 4.36 -15.05 7.84
N LEU A 77 3.33 -15.88 8.06
CA LEU A 77 2.62 -15.94 9.34
C LEU A 77 3.51 -16.45 10.47
N ALA A 78 4.38 -17.43 10.18
CA ALA A 78 5.36 -17.93 11.15
C ALA A 78 6.36 -16.83 11.55
N GLU A 79 6.88 -16.08 10.58
CA GLU A 79 7.79 -14.96 10.85
C GLU A 79 7.06 -13.80 11.56
N ALA A 80 5.79 -13.52 11.23
CA ALA A 80 4.98 -12.53 11.93
C ALA A 80 4.88 -12.82 13.43
N LYS A 81 4.59 -14.07 13.80
CA LYS A 81 4.53 -14.49 15.20
C LYS A 81 5.86 -14.31 15.93
N LYS A 82 6.96 -14.68 15.27
CA LYS A 82 8.31 -14.51 15.80
C LYS A 82 8.67 -13.03 16.00
N LEU A 83 8.39 -12.17 15.02
CA LEU A 83 8.64 -10.73 15.12
C LEU A 83 7.84 -10.09 16.26
N LEU A 84 6.60 -10.52 16.46
CA LEU A 84 5.76 -10.03 17.54
C LEU A 84 6.29 -10.48 18.91
N GLU A 85 6.75 -11.73 19.03
CA GLU A 85 7.42 -12.22 20.24
C GLU A 85 8.71 -11.44 20.53
N GLU A 86 9.55 -11.20 19.51
CA GLU A 86 10.79 -10.40 19.62
C GLU A 86 10.52 -8.94 20.00
N ALA A 87 9.34 -8.40 19.64
CA ALA A 87 8.88 -7.08 20.06
C ALA A 87 8.31 -7.06 21.50
N GLY A 88 8.27 -8.22 22.18
CA GLY A 88 7.81 -8.33 23.56
C GLY A 88 6.32 -8.63 23.71
N TYR A 89 5.65 -9.06 22.64
CA TYR A 89 4.22 -9.40 22.62
C TYR A 89 3.99 -10.86 22.20
N PRO A 90 4.49 -11.86 22.94
CA PRO A 90 4.30 -13.25 22.58
C PRO A 90 2.80 -13.59 22.52
N ASN A 91 2.34 -14.13 21.40
CA ASN A 91 0.90 -14.38 21.13
C ASN A 91 -0.01 -13.14 21.34
N GLY A 92 0.52 -11.94 21.11
CA GLY A 92 -0.20 -10.68 21.28
C GLY A 92 -0.40 -10.25 22.75
N GLU A 93 0.17 -10.97 23.72
CA GLU A 93 0.02 -10.63 25.14
C GLU A 93 0.56 -9.25 25.45
N GLY A 94 -0.31 -8.41 26.04
CA GLY A 94 0.02 -7.03 26.41
C GLY A 94 -0.02 -6.01 25.25
N TYR A 95 -0.27 -6.46 24.01
CA TYR A 95 -0.48 -5.52 22.89
C TYR A 95 -1.80 -4.76 23.07
N PRO A 96 -1.83 -3.44 22.85
CA PRO A 96 -3.06 -2.66 23.02
C PRO A 96 -4.13 -3.06 21.98
N THR A 97 -5.38 -2.86 22.33
CA THR A 97 -6.47 -2.88 21.34
C THR A 97 -6.28 -1.73 20.38
N ILE A 98 -6.36 -2.00 19.08
CA ILE A 98 -6.24 -1.01 18.02
C ILE A 98 -7.55 -0.88 17.24
N GLU A 99 -7.81 0.30 16.67
CA GLU A 99 -8.99 0.58 15.86
C GLU A 99 -8.62 0.70 14.39
N TYR A 100 -9.31 -0.07 13.52
CA TYR A 100 -9.23 0.07 12.08
C TYR A 100 -10.36 0.95 11.56
N SER A 101 -10.00 2.10 11.03
CA SER A 101 -10.94 3.04 10.43
C SER A 101 -11.07 2.81 8.93
N THR A 102 -12.31 2.72 8.47
CA THR A 102 -12.63 2.53 7.04
C THR A 102 -13.91 3.24 6.65
N ASN A 103 -14.09 3.49 5.35
CA ASN A 103 -15.39 3.89 4.84
C ASN A 103 -16.27 2.65 4.54
N ASP A 104 -17.58 2.83 4.56
CA ASP A 104 -18.60 1.79 4.53
C ASP A 104 -18.99 1.30 3.12
N ALA A 105 -18.13 1.49 2.13
CA ALA A 105 -18.43 1.14 0.73
C ALA A 105 -17.68 -0.12 0.26
N GLY A 106 -18.31 -0.88 -0.62
CA GLY A 106 -17.70 -1.98 -1.36
C GLY A 106 -17.04 -3.04 -0.48
N TYR A 107 -15.84 -3.47 -0.85
CA TYR A 107 -15.05 -4.49 -0.16
C TYR A 107 -14.29 -3.99 1.08
N HIS A 108 -14.38 -2.70 1.43
CA HIS A 108 -13.60 -2.15 2.55
C HIS A 108 -14.01 -2.72 3.90
N VAL A 109 -15.31 -2.96 4.10
CA VAL A 109 -15.80 -3.57 5.35
C VAL A 109 -15.45 -5.06 5.42
N PRO A 110 -15.68 -5.89 4.39
CA PRO A 110 -15.19 -7.26 4.35
C PRO A 110 -13.67 -7.38 4.57
N LEU A 111 -12.88 -6.46 4.03
CA LEU A 111 -11.44 -6.41 4.28
C LEU A 111 -11.13 -6.12 5.76
N ALA A 112 -11.83 -5.16 6.38
CA ALA A 112 -11.65 -4.86 7.79
C ALA A 112 -11.99 -6.06 8.70
N GLU A 113 -13.05 -6.80 8.38
CA GLU A 113 -13.45 -8.03 9.09
C GLU A 113 -12.39 -9.14 8.92
N TYR A 114 -11.82 -9.27 7.73
CA TYR A 114 -10.70 -10.19 7.49
C TYR A 114 -9.45 -9.79 8.30
N LEU A 115 -9.07 -8.51 8.32
CA LEU A 115 -7.93 -8.03 9.12
C LEU A 115 -8.15 -8.27 10.62
N GLN A 116 -9.38 -8.11 11.11
CA GLN A 116 -9.74 -8.42 12.49
C GLN A 116 -9.48 -9.90 12.81
N GLN A 117 -9.81 -10.81 11.89
CA GLN A 117 -9.52 -12.23 12.04
C GLN A 117 -8.00 -12.49 11.96
N ALA A 118 -7.32 -12.03 10.89
CA ALA A 118 -5.91 -12.31 10.63
C ALA A 118 -4.99 -11.80 11.76
N TRP A 119 -5.26 -10.62 12.28
CA TRP A 119 -4.50 -10.10 13.43
C TRP A 119 -4.97 -10.71 14.75
N GLY A 120 -6.22 -11.18 14.82
CA GLY A 120 -6.72 -12.01 15.93
C GLY A 120 -5.94 -13.32 16.07
N ASP A 121 -5.49 -13.92 14.96
CA ASP A 121 -4.65 -15.13 14.95
C ASP A 121 -3.20 -14.88 15.46
N LEU A 122 -2.80 -13.60 15.54
CA LEU A 122 -1.60 -13.14 16.26
C LEU A 122 -1.88 -12.82 17.74
N GLY A 123 -3.13 -12.88 18.20
CA GLY A 123 -3.57 -12.47 19.54
C GLY A 123 -3.84 -10.97 19.68
N ILE A 124 -3.89 -10.23 18.58
CA ILE A 124 -4.13 -8.78 18.58
C ILE A 124 -5.63 -8.50 18.46
N THR A 125 -6.15 -7.65 19.33
CA THR A 125 -7.55 -7.22 19.28
C THR A 125 -7.70 -6.01 18.37
N LEU A 126 -8.48 -6.17 17.28
CA LEU A 126 -8.84 -5.10 16.35
C LEU A 126 -10.32 -4.75 16.48
N THR A 127 -10.65 -3.48 16.67
CA THR A 127 -12.00 -2.95 16.53
C THR A 127 -12.17 -2.27 15.17
N ILE A 128 -13.39 -2.24 14.65
CA ILE A 128 -13.67 -1.67 13.33
C ILE A 128 -14.54 -0.43 13.48
N ASN A 129 -14.05 0.70 12.97
CA ASN A 129 -14.76 1.96 12.91
C ASN A 129 -15.17 2.25 11.45
N LYS A 130 -16.47 2.11 11.17
CA LYS A 130 -17.05 2.36 9.84
C LYS A 130 -17.62 3.77 9.77
N MET A 131 -17.18 4.53 8.78
CA MET A 131 -17.59 5.92 8.58
C MET A 131 -18.11 6.15 7.16
N GLU A 132 -18.96 7.15 6.99
CA GLU A 132 -19.24 7.75 5.70
C GLU A 132 -17.95 8.38 5.12
N TRP A 133 -17.79 8.31 3.79
CA TRP A 133 -16.60 8.84 3.10
C TRP A 133 -16.26 10.29 3.46
N SER A 134 -17.30 11.13 3.57
CA SER A 134 -17.18 12.55 3.92
C SER A 134 -16.64 12.80 5.33
N SER A 135 -16.82 11.87 6.25
CA SER A 135 -16.30 11.91 7.62
C SER A 135 -14.95 11.18 7.72
N PHE A 136 -14.81 10.07 7.03
CA PHE A 136 -13.60 9.25 7.03
C PHE A 136 -12.36 10.00 6.52
N THR A 137 -12.50 10.69 5.39
CA THR A 137 -11.34 11.34 4.75
C THR A 137 -10.74 12.46 5.61
N PRO A 138 -11.52 13.40 6.19
CA PRO A 138 -10.97 14.40 7.11
C PRO A 138 -10.35 13.80 8.37
N ALA A 139 -10.99 12.82 9.00
CA ALA A 139 -10.48 12.15 10.20
C ALA A 139 -9.13 11.47 9.92
N ARG A 140 -9.01 10.73 8.81
CA ARG A 140 -7.75 10.10 8.40
C ARG A 140 -6.65 11.14 8.19
N ARG A 141 -6.91 12.23 7.45
CA ARG A 141 -5.94 13.31 7.21
C ARG A 141 -5.52 14.03 8.49
N ALA A 142 -6.43 14.12 9.46
CA ALA A 142 -6.14 14.68 10.78
C ALA A 142 -5.33 13.74 11.68
N GLY A 143 -5.17 12.45 11.29
CA GLY A 143 -4.52 11.44 12.13
C GLY A 143 -5.41 10.91 13.25
N GLU A 144 -6.72 11.06 13.13
CA GLU A 144 -7.70 10.60 14.13
C GLU A 144 -8.05 9.13 13.90
N TYR A 145 -7.04 8.25 13.94
CA TYR A 145 -7.15 6.80 13.77
C TYR A 145 -5.90 6.10 14.30
N ASP A 146 -6.00 4.81 14.63
CA ASP A 146 -4.83 3.97 14.89
C ASP A 146 -4.33 3.34 13.58
N VAL A 147 -5.23 2.67 12.86
CA VAL A 147 -4.98 2.06 11.54
C VAL A 147 -6.12 2.45 10.61
N ALA A 148 -5.82 2.77 9.36
CA ALA A 148 -6.85 3.14 8.40
C ALA A 148 -6.58 2.56 7.01
N ARG A 149 -7.67 2.30 6.26
CA ARG A 149 -7.53 2.07 4.84
C ARG A 149 -6.97 3.33 4.16
N ASN A 150 -6.12 3.11 3.17
CA ASN A 150 -5.61 4.18 2.33
C ASN A 150 -5.38 3.65 0.90
N GLY A 151 -4.98 4.51 0.00
CA GLY A 151 -4.62 4.14 -1.35
C GLY A 151 -4.27 5.36 -2.19
N TRP A 152 -3.53 5.11 -3.23
CA TRP A 152 -3.15 6.11 -4.20
C TRP A 152 -3.24 5.56 -5.62
N VAL A 153 -3.81 6.32 -6.52
CA VAL A 153 -3.74 6.11 -7.96
C VAL A 153 -2.78 7.16 -8.50
N MET A 154 -1.76 6.72 -9.22
CA MET A 154 -0.71 7.62 -9.68
C MET A 154 -1.23 8.56 -10.77
N ASP A 155 -0.75 9.80 -10.76
CA ASP A 155 -1.13 10.85 -11.71
C ASP A 155 -0.26 10.83 -12.98
N TYR A 156 0.96 10.28 -12.89
CA TYR A 156 1.91 10.19 -13.99
C TYR A 156 2.84 8.98 -13.84
N ASN A 157 3.51 8.60 -14.94
CA ASN A 157 4.35 7.40 -15.01
C ASN A 157 5.76 7.66 -14.49
N ASP A 158 5.88 7.79 -13.18
CA ASP A 158 7.16 7.89 -12.49
C ASP A 158 6.95 7.43 -11.04
N PRO A 159 7.82 6.56 -10.48
CA PRO A 159 7.67 6.01 -9.13
C PRO A 159 7.60 7.08 -8.04
N SER A 160 8.19 8.27 -8.27
CA SER A 160 8.16 9.39 -7.33
C SER A 160 6.73 9.76 -6.90
N ASN A 161 5.77 9.67 -7.82
CA ASN A 161 4.37 9.98 -7.52
C ASN A 161 3.74 9.09 -6.42
N MET A 162 4.28 7.92 -6.21
CA MET A 162 3.87 7.02 -5.13
C MET A 162 4.76 7.16 -3.90
N VAL A 163 6.08 7.17 -4.10
CA VAL A 163 7.02 7.10 -2.99
C VAL A 163 7.07 8.42 -2.21
N GLU A 164 7.02 9.57 -2.88
CA GLU A 164 7.02 10.91 -2.24
C GLU A 164 5.86 11.15 -1.26
N LEU A 165 4.78 10.38 -1.34
CA LEU A 165 3.65 10.49 -0.39
C LEU A 165 4.09 10.30 1.06
N PHE A 166 5.19 9.58 1.29
CA PHE A 166 5.69 9.23 2.61
C PHE A 166 6.79 10.14 3.15
N CYS A 167 7.18 11.20 2.40
CA CYS A 167 8.09 12.21 2.93
C CYS A 167 7.53 12.84 4.22
N THR A 168 8.42 13.13 5.15
CA THR A 168 8.08 13.66 6.49
C THR A 168 7.10 14.83 6.44
N ASP A 169 7.30 15.78 5.51
CA ASP A 169 6.48 16.99 5.39
C ASP A 169 5.41 16.90 4.28
N ASN A 170 5.19 15.73 3.67
CA ASN A 170 4.18 15.60 2.61
C ASN A 170 2.77 15.61 3.20
N GLY A 171 1.90 16.45 2.63
CA GLY A 171 0.50 16.61 3.08
C GLY A 171 -0.37 15.34 2.90
N ASN A 172 0.08 14.35 2.12
CA ASN A 172 -0.57 13.06 1.95
C ASN A 172 0.03 11.95 2.84
N ASN A 173 1.04 12.27 3.63
CA ASN A 173 1.62 11.35 4.61
C ASN A 173 0.69 11.20 5.83
N ASP A 174 -0.43 10.54 5.62
CA ASP A 174 -1.44 10.35 6.67
C ASP A 174 -0.89 9.51 7.85
N GLY A 175 -0.01 8.54 7.56
CA GLY A 175 0.64 7.66 8.55
C GLY A 175 1.70 8.34 9.42
N LYS A 176 2.08 9.57 9.09
CA LYS A 176 3.13 10.33 9.80
C LYS A 176 4.47 9.59 9.85
N TYR A 177 4.78 8.85 8.78
CA TYR A 177 6.11 8.25 8.60
C TYR A 177 7.17 9.35 8.54
N SER A 178 8.32 9.12 9.16
CA SER A 178 9.43 10.05 9.14
C SER A 178 10.74 9.27 9.26
N ASN A 179 11.56 9.37 8.21
CA ASN A 179 12.90 8.79 8.20
C ASN A 179 13.82 9.71 7.38
N PRO A 180 14.87 10.29 8.00
CA PRO A 180 15.78 11.22 7.31
C PRO A 180 16.51 10.62 6.10
N ASP A 181 16.82 9.31 6.13
CA ASP A 181 17.50 8.65 5.01
C ASP A 181 16.55 8.43 3.84
N PHE A 182 15.26 8.18 4.12
CA PHE A 182 14.20 8.16 3.12
C PHE A 182 14.03 9.53 2.48
N ASP A 183 13.85 10.58 3.29
CA ASP A 183 13.69 11.95 2.79
C ASP A 183 14.91 12.40 1.96
N ALA A 184 16.12 12.01 2.38
CA ALA A 184 17.36 12.30 1.63
C ALA A 184 17.41 11.55 0.30
N ALA A 185 16.92 10.31 0.23
CA ALA A 185 16.84 9.55 -1.02
C ALA A 185 15.84 10.20 -1.99
N ILE A 186 14.67 10.63 -1.51
CA ILE A 186 13.70 11.36 -2.32
C ILE A 186 14.28 12.70 -2.82
N GLU A 187 14.96 13.45 -1.99
CA GLU A 187 15.62 14.69 -2.44
C GLU A 187 16.73 14.40 -3.45
N GLY A 188 17.50 13.33 -3.26
CA GLY A 188 18.53 12.86 -4.19
C GLY A 188 17.97 12.40 -5.54
N SER A 189 16.72 11.97 -5.60
CA SER A 189 16.08 11.56 -6.87
C SER A 189 15.75 12.74 -7.79
N LYS A 190 15.74 13.97 -7.30
CA LYS A 190 15.40 15.18 -8.06
C LYS A 190 16.56 15.66 -8.95
N VAL A 191 17.06 14.78 -9.79
CA VAL A 191 18.19 15.01 -10.69
C VAL A 191 17.81 14.72 -12.14
N ALA A 192 18.60 15.22 -13.09
CA ALA A 192 18.36 15.03 -14.52
C ALA A 192 18.90 13.71 -15.08
N ASP A 193 19.79 13.04 -14.35
CA ASP A 193 20.32 11.72 -14.70
C ASP A 193 19.31 10.66 -14.34
N ALA A 194 18.82 9.90 -15.33
CA ALA A 194 17.77 8.92 -15.12
C ALA A 194 18.23 7.75 -14.24
N ALA A 195 19.48 7.28 -14.40
CA ALA A 195 20.01 6.18 -13.61
C ALA A 195 20.06 6.55 -12.13
N GLU A 196 20.56 7.75 -11.82
CA GLU A 196 20.60 8.24 -10.44
C GLU A 196 19.20 8.50 -9.89
N HIS A 197 18.30 9.07 -10.69
CA HIS A 197 16.90 9.29 -10.31
C HIS A 197 16.23 8.00 -9.83
N PHE A 198 16.23 6.96 -10.65
CA PHE A 198 15.59 5.69 -10.31
C PHE A 198 16.32 4.95 -9.20
N ALA A 199 17.66 5.00 -9.15
CA ALA A 199 18.45 4.40 -8.06
C ALA A 199 18.07 5.00 -6.69
N GLN A 200 17.85 6.29 -6.61
CA GLN A 200 17.42 6.96 -5.38
C GLN A 200 15.97 6.62 -5.02
N LEU A 201 15.07 6.46 -6.00
CA LEU A 201 13.69 6.04 -5.74
C LEU A 201 13.61 4.58 -5.29
N HIS A 202 14.42 3.68 -5.85
CA HIS A 202 14.56 2.31 -5.33
C HIS A 202 15.04 2.30 -3.88
N LYS A 203 16.10 3.08 -3.59
CA LYS A 203 16.60 3.21 -2.23
C LYS A 203 15.52 3.74 -1.27
N ALA A 204 14.70 4.68 -1.69
CA ALA A 204 13.62 5.20 -0.88
C ALA A 204 12.56 4.12 -0.62
N GLU A 205 12.14 3.37 -1.65
CA GLU A 205 11.17 2.27 -1.45
C GLU A 205 11.76 1.17 -0.55
N ASP A 206 13.04 0.81 -0.72
CA ASP A 206 13.73 -0.16 0.15
C ASP A 206 13.64 0.26 1.63
N ILE A 207 13.98 1.51 1.94
CA ILE A 207 13.91 2.06 3.31
C ILE A 207 12.46 2.02 3.84
N LEU A 208 11.49 2.48 3.05
CA LEU A 208 10.09 2.53 3.45
C LEU A 208 9.53 1.13 3.73
N MET A 209 9.86 0.17 2.89
CA MET A 209 9.41 -1.23 3.03
C MET A 209 10.15 -1.96 4.13
N GLU A 210 11.44 -1.66 4.36
CA GLU A 210 12.16 -2.18 5.51
C GLU A 210 11.59 -1.67 6.83
N ASP A 211 11.25 -0.39 6.91
CA ASP A 211 10.59 0.21 8.06
C ASP A 211 9.11 -0.21 8.17
N MET A 212 8.53 -0.78 7.12
CA MET A 212 7.10 -1.01 6.97
C MET A 212 6.29 0.25 7.32
N GLY A 213 6.61 1.35 6.64
CA GLY A 213 5.96 2.65 6.84
C GLY A 213 4.47 2.66 6.44
N CYS A 214 4.08 1.72 5.59
CA CYS A 214 2.69 1.36 5.28
C CYS A 214 2.64 -0.13 4.93
N ILE A 215 1.43 -0.70 4.84
CA ILE A 215 1.23 -2.10 4.47
C ILE A 215 0.58 -2.16 3.08
N PRO A 216 1.31 -2.46 2.00
CA PRO A 216 0.71 -2.72 0.70
C PRO A 216 -0.22 -3.94 0.76
N VAL A 217 -1.39 -3.85 0.14
CA VAL A 217 -2.43 -4.89 0.16
C VAL A 217 -2.77 -5.38 -1.23
N ALA A 218 -3.12 -4.46 -2.14
CA ALA A 218 -3.54 -4.82 -3.49
C ALA A 218 -3.24 -3.71 -4.50
N TYR A 219 -2.97 -4.09 -5.74
CA TYR A 219 -2.89 -3.16 -6.86
C TYR A 219 -4.26 -2.99 -7.48
N TYR A 220 -4.64 -1.74 -7.74
CA TYR A 220 -5.85 -1.41 -8.46
C TYR A 220 -5.72 -1.87 -9.91
N ASN A 221 -6.68 -2.68 -10.37
CA ASN A 221 -6.85 -3.00 -11.78
C ASN A 221 -8.03 -2.21 -12.32
N ASP A 222 -7.91 -1.78 -13.56
CA ASP A 222 -8.99 -1.11 -14.26
C ASP A 222 -9.61 -2.04 -15.31
N PHE A 223 -10.92 -2.03 -15.40
CA PHE A 223 -11.68 -2.87 -16.33
C PHE A 223 -12.62 -2.01 -17.17
N TRP A 224 -12.57 -2.21 -18.47
CA TRP A 224 -13.49 -1.50 -19.37
C TRP A 224 -14.07 -2.41 -20.44
N LEU A 225 -15.26 -2.05 -20.89
CA LEU A 225 -15.90 -2.66 -22.04
C LEU A 225 -16.02 -1.61 -23.13
N GLN A 226 -15.51 -1.94 -24.33
CA GLN A 226 -15.56 -1.05 -25.50
C GLN A 226 -16.24 -1.74 -26.65
N SER A 227 -17.19 -1.03 -27.29
CA SER A 227 -17.77 -1.51 -28.55
C SER A 227 -16.67 -1.69 -29.62
N PRO A 228 -16.65 -2.80 -30.37
CA PRO A 228 -15.71 -2.95 -31.49
C PRO A 228 -15.84 -1.87 -32.56
N ALA A 229 -17.01 -1.20 -32.67
CA ALA A 229 -17.21 -0.09 -33.58
C ALA A 229 -16.58 1.23 -33.11
N LEU A 230 -16.24 1.38 -31.84
CA LEU A 230 -15.56 2.57 -31.32
C LEU A 230 -14.06 2.48 -31.59
N LYS A 231 -13.54 3.38 -32.42
CA LYS A 231 -12.14 3.46 -32.87
C LYS A 231 -11.52 4.79 -32.44
N GLY A 232 -10.17 4.87 -32.57
CA GLY A 232 -9.43 6.11 -32.30
C GLY A 232 -9.40 6.56 -30.84
N THR A 233 -9.80 5.69 -29.92
CA THR A 233 -9.71 5.95 -28.47
C THR A 233 -8.43 5.34 -27.89
N TRP A 234 -7.96 5.92 -26.81
CA TRP A 234 -6.84 5.39 -26.04
C TRP A 234 -7.16 5.42 -24.55
N HIS A 235 -6.75 4.38 -23.84
CA HIS A 235 -6.89 4.24 -22.40
C HIS A 235 -5.50 4.21 -21.76
N SER A 236 -5.24 5.09 -20.79
CA SER A 236 -3.97 5.10 -20.10
C SER A 236 -3.91 4.03 -19.01
N PRO A 237 -2.71 3.54 -18.63
CA PRO A 237 -2.54 2.64 -17.48
C PRO A 237 -3.01 3.22 -16.14
N TYR A 238 -3.27 4.53 -16.07
CA TYR A 238 -3.77 5.23 -14.87
C TYR A 238 -5.30 5.42 -14.86
N GLY A 239 -6.05 4.76 -15.75
CA GLY A 239 -7.49 4.83 -15.82
C GLY A 239 -8.06 6.03 -16.58
N TYR A 240 -7.23 6.81 -17.29
CA TYR A 240 -7.71 7.95 -18.10
C TYR A 240 -8.10 7.51 -19.51
N TRP A 241 -9.29 7.94 -19.94
CA TRP A 241 -9.80 7.72 -21.28
C TRP A 241 -9.58 8.92 -22.17
N TYR A 242 -8.99 8.70 -23.33
CA TYR A 242 -8.76 9.73 -24.34
C TYR A 242 -9.65 9.47 -25.54
N LEU A 243 -10.72 10.26 -25.65
CA LEU A 243 -11.75 10.13 -26.68
C LEU A 243 -11.63 11.17 -27.79
N GLN A 244 -10.66 12.06 -27.73
CA GLN A 244 -10.53 13.22 -28.64
C GLN A 244 -10.41 12.85 -30.13
N TYR A 245 -9.97 11.65 -30.46
CA TYR A 245 -9.90 11.10 -31.81
C TYR A 245 -10.89 9.94 -32.02
N GLY A 246 -11.82 9.76 -31.07
CA GLY A 246 -12.81 8.69 -31.10
C GLY A 246 -13.84 8.87 -32.21
N TYR A 247 -14.14 7.79 -32.91
CA TYR A 247 -15.22 7.75 -33.92
C TYR A 247 -15.90 6.39 -33.92
N ILE A 248 -17.11 6.33 -34.45
CA ILE A 248 -17.84 5.07 -34.65
C ILE A 248 -17.63 4.65 -36.10
N GLU A 249 -17.06 3.47 -36.28
CA GLU A 249 -16.94 2.80 -37.56
C GLU A 249 -18.26 2.07 -37.85
N GLY A 250 -18.91 2.45 -38.97
CA GLY A 250 -20.22 1.91 -39.37
C GLY A 250 -20.13 0.61 -40.15
#